data_959d3452c5271b23c540777520c11657
#
_entry.id   959d3452c5271b23c540777520c11657
#
_cell.length_a   1.000
_cell.length_b   1.000
_cell.length_c   1.000
_cell.angle_alpha   90.00
_cell.angle_beta   90.00
_cell.angle_gamma   90.00
#
_symmetry.space_group_name_H-M   'P 1'
#
loop_
_entity.id
_entity.type
_entity.pdbx_description
1 polymer ?
#
loop_
_entity_poly.entity_id
_entity_poly.type
_entity_poly.pdbx_seq_one_letter_code
_entity_poly.pdbx_strand_id
1 'polypeptide(L)'
;MYIIDMIDVNSKILWLADYDLSEAPGGAQRSDKIIIDQGKLLGYQILKVTSSTIPSELDLSKYDVVISSNIHALSVKKKNLIEELSQHKYHVRLEHDSNEYLTQEDRVKLFGNCQKTIFLSDFHYEFFKHYYGDIFKNVVVIYDPINTEIFKNHNNEREDKILYSGYLHPLKGAYEFFEFALNNPDKKFVVAGWPSNLTINHLLSTVKNIENLGLIDYDNMHIIYNKYKHLFYVPNLNEPFCRSVAEAVLCGM
;
A
#
# COMPACT_ATOMS: atom_id res chain seq x y z
N MET A 1 6.66 2.95 21.75
CA MET A 1 5.60 3.91 22.11
C MET A 1 4.77 4.11 20.83
N TYR A 2 3.58 3.54 20.78
CA TYR A 2 2.72 3.57 19.60
C TYR A 2 2.12 4.98 19.42
N ILE A 3 1.72 5.35 18.18
CA ILE A 3 1.07 6.65 17.88
C ILE A 3 -0.13 6.89 18.81
N ILE A 4 -0.79 5.83 19.25
CA ILE A 4 -2.01 5.80 20.06
C ILE A 4 -1.77 6.37 21.47
N ASP A 5 -0.56 6.29 22.03
CA ASP A 5 -0.28 6.75 23.40
C ASP A 5 -0.29 8.29 23.57
N MET A 6 -0.41 9.05 22.46
CA MET A 6 -0.39 10.52 22.47
C MET A 6 -1.70 11.17 22.03
N ILE A 7 -2.67 10.39 21.55
CA ILE A 7 -3.94 10.88 21.05
C ILE A 7 -5.05 10.45 22.01
N ASP A 8 -5.76 11.42 22.60
CA ASP A 8 -6.94 11.13 23.40
C ASP A 8 -8.00 10.42 22.55
N VAL A 9 -8.65 9.39 23.09
CA VAL A 9 -9.72 8.66 22.42
C VAL A 9 -10.88 9.57 21.99
N ASN A 10 -11.08 10.69 22.67
CA ASN A 10 -12.09 11.71 22.33
C ASN A 10 -11.65 12.65 21.21
N SER A 11 -10.39 12.58 20.76
CA SER A 11 -9.89 13.45 19.69
C SER A 11 -10.63 13.20 18.38
N LYS A 12 -10.96 14.26 17.69
CA LYS A 12 -11.51 14.20 16.33
C LYS A 12 -10.39 14.03 15.33
N ILE A 13 -10.32 12.86 14.71
CA ILE A 13 -9.29 12.51 13.74
C ILE A 13 -9.86 12.61 12.33
N LEU A 14 -9.18 13.38 11.48
CA LEU A 14 -9.43 13.40 10.04
C LEU A 14 -8.37 12.55 9.33
N TRP A 15 -8.82 11.57 8.54
CA TRP A 15 -7.97 10.76 7.67
C TRP A 15 -8.15 11.19 6.23
N LEU A 16 -7.11 11.69 5.60
CA LEU A 16 -7.08 12.14 4.21
C LEU A 16 -6.37 11.09 3.34
N ALA A 17 -7.04 10.61 2.31
CA ALA A 17 -6.48 9.68 1.33
C ALA A 17 -7.04 9.95 -0.07
N ASP A 18 -6.31 9.63 -1.13
CA ASP A 18 -6.77 9.86 -2.50
C ASP A 18 -8.03 9.05 -2.82
N TYR A 19 -8.07 7.78 -2.38
CA TYR A 19 -9.13 6.84 -2.71
C TYR A 19 -9.53 6.00 -1.51
N ASP A 20 -10.75 5.50 -1.55
CA ASP A 20 -11.16 4.41 -0.66
C ASP A 20 -10.90 3.04 -1.30
N LEU A 21 -10.96 1.97 -0.50
CA LEU A 21 -10.74 0.59 -0.97
C LEU A 21 -11.76 0.18 -2.04
N SER A 22 -12.99 0.69 -1.99
CA SER A 22 -14.02 0.46 -3.01
C SER A 22 -13.77 1.20 -4.32
N GLU A 23 -12.97 2.27 -4.30
CA GLU A 23 -12.64 3.10 -5.48
C GLU A 23 -11.38 2.58 -6.17
N ALA A 24 -10.37 2.19 -5.38
CA ALA A 24 -9.09 1.68 -5.86
C ALA A 24 -8.59 0.57 -4.92
N PRO A 25 -8.79 -0.72 -5.24
CA PRO A 25 -8.48 -1.84 -4.35
C PRO A 25 -6.97 -2.15 -4.31
N GLY A 26 -6.17 -1.18 -3.87
CA GLY A 26 -4.72 -1.28 -3.71
C GLY A 26 -4.25 -1.59 -2.29
N GLY A 27 -2.94 -1.79 -2.13
CA GLY A 27 -2.29 -2.07 -0.84
C GLY A 27 -2.46 -0.93 0.16
N ALA A 28 -2.21 0.32 -0.26
CA ALA A 28 -2.34 1.52 0.56
C ALA A 28 -3.76 1.68 1.11
N GLN A 29 -4.79 1.57 0.24
CA GLN A 29 -6.19 1.70 0.63
C GLN A 29 -6.63 0.61 1.61
N ARG A 30 -6.06 -0.58 1.47
CA ARG A 30 -6.31 -1.70 2.39
C ARG A 30 -5.67 -1.46 3.74
N SER A 31 -4.45 -0.97 3.77
CA SER A 31 -3.75 -0.60 5.00
C SER A 31 -4.48 0.51 5.75
N ASP A 32 -4.88 1.57 5.03
CA ASP A 32 -5.71 2.64 5.59
C ASP A 32 -6.99 2.09 6.23
N LYS A 33 -7.71 1.22 5.50
CA LYS A 33 -8.96 0.64 6.01
C LYS A 33 -8.74 -0.16 7.29
N ILE A 34 -7.71 -1.02 7.34
CA ILE A 34 -7.41 -1.84 8.52
C ILE A 34 -7.09 -0.94 9.72
N ILE A 35 -6.25 0.08 9.53
CA ILE A 35 -5.87 1.01 10.61
C ILE A 35 -7.09 1.80 11.10
N ILE A 36 -7.90 2.32 10.20
CA ILE A 36 -9.12 3.07 10.54
C ILE A 36 -10.12 2.20 11.28
N ASP A 37 -10.38 0.99 10.79
CA ASP A 37 -11.33 0.07 11.42
C ASP A 37 -10.88 -0.33 12.83
N GLN A 38 -9.60 -0.64 13.02
CA GLN A 38 -9.03 -0.92 14.34
C GLN A 38 -9.09 0.31 15.26
N GLY A 39 -8.78 1.50 14.74
CA GLY A 39 -8.92 2.74 15.50
C GLY A 39 -10.35 2.97 16.00
N LYS A 40 -11.36 2.74 15.13
CA LYS A 40 -12.78 2.85 15.50
C LYS A 40 -13.18 1.81 16.54
N LEU A 41 -12.68 0.57 16.45
CA LEU A 41 -12.93 -0.47 17.46
C LEU A 41 -12.32 -0.10 18.82
N LEU A 42 -11.22 0.64 18.84
CA LEU A 42 -10.60 1.19 20.06
C LEU A 42 -11.31 2.45 20.58
N GLY A 43 -12.36 2.91 19.93
CA GLY A 43 -13.19 4.05 20.33
C GLY A 43 -12.80 5.39 19.73
N TYR A 44 -11.79 5.47 18.86
CA TYR A 44 -11.39 6.72 18.21
C TYR A 44 -12.44 7.21 17.21
N GLN A 45 -12.67 8.52 17.18
CA GLN A 45 -13.55 9.18 16.21
C GLN A 45 -12.77 9.53 14.94
N ILE A 46 -12.81 8.66 13.95
CA ILE A 46 -12.07 8.81 12.68
C ILE A 46 -13.04 9.08 11.53
N LEU A 47 -12.91 10.24 10.90
CA LEU A 47 -13.56 10.55 9.62
C LEU A 47 -12.55 10.38 8.49
N LYS A 48 -12.84 9.51 7.52
CA LYS A 48 -12.06 9.40 6.28
C LYS A 48 -12.68 10.30 5.21
N VAL A 49 -11.83 11.06 4.52
CA VAL A 49 -12.17 11.90 3.36
C VAL A 49 -11.26 11.52 2.20
N THR A 50 -11.85 11.27 1.03
CA THR A 50 -11.14 10.93 -0.20
C THR A 50 -11.34 12.01 -1.26
N SER A 51 -10.67 11.87 -2.39
CA SER A 51 -10.83 12.79 -3.52
C SER A 51 -12.26 12.82 -4.07
N SER A 52 -13.04 11.76 -3.91
CA SER A 52 -14.45 11.70 -4.32
C SER A 52 -15.42 12.28 -3.29
N THR A 53 -15.05 12.26 -2.00
CA THR A 53 -15.93 12.64 -0.89
C THR A 53 -15.55 13.98 -0.25
N ILE A 54 -14.47 14.64 -0.73
CA ILE A 54 -14.00 15.90 -0.16
C ILE A 54 -15.09 16.99 -0.23
N PRO A 55 -15.51 17.59 0.90
CA PRO A 55 -16.44 18.69 0.90
C PRO A 55 -15.82 19.94 0.26
N SER A 56 -16.66 20.79 -0.36
CA SER A 56 -16.22 22.07 -0.91
C SER A 56 -15.54 22.97 0.13
N GLU A 57 -15.98 22.88 1.37
CA GLU A 57 -15.49 23.66 2.51
C GLU A 57 -14.95 22.71 3.60
N LEU A 58 -13.85 22.02 3.30
CA LEU A 58 -13.13 21.25 4.30
C LEU A 58 -12.26 22.20 5.13
N ASP A 59 -12.55 22.30 6.41
CA ASP A 59 -11.80 23.08 7.39
C ASP A 59 -11.03 22.14 8.32
N LEU A 60 -9.69 22.07 8.15
CA LEU A 60 -8.81 21.18 8.92
C LEU A 60 -8.74 21.60 10.40
N SER A 61 -8.97 22.87 10.74
CA SER A 61 -8.88 23.39 12.12
C SER A 61 -9.92 22.79 13.07
N LYS A 62 -10.97 22.17 12.54
CA LYS A 62 -12.02 21.47 13.30
C LYS A 62 -11.62 20.11 13.84
N TYR A 63 -10.42 19.62 13.47
CA TYR A 63 -9.91 18.32 13.86
C TYR A 63 -8.69 18.48 14.75
N ASP A 64 -8.61 17.65 15.77
CA ASP A 64 -7.48 17.65 16.72
C ASP A 64 -6.24 17.04 16.09
N VAL A 65 -6.44 16.04 15.24
CA VAL A 65 -5.40 15.32 14.49
C VAL A 65 -5.80 15.19 13.04
N VAL A 66 -4.88 15.46 12.13
CA VAL A 66 -5.03 15.16 10.71
C VAL A 66 -3.97 14.14 10.31
N ILE A 67 -4.40 13.03 9.74
CA ILE A 67 -3.53 12.00 9.17
C ILE A 67 -3.65 12.09 7.65
N SER A 68 -2.55 12.31 6.96
CA SER A 68 -2.51 12.25 5.50
C SER A 68 -1.80 10.99 5.03
N SER A 69 -2.48 10.21 4.20
CA SER A 69 -1.96 9.08 3.44
C SER A 69 -1.59 9.55 2.03
N ASN A 70 -1.81 8.77 0.97
CA ASN A 70 -1.65 9.26 -0.40
C ASN A 70 -2.66 10.38 -0.68
N ILE A 71 -2.20 11.60 -1.03
CA ILE A 71 -3.04 12.80 -1.14
C ILE A 71 -2.86 13.58 -2.44
N HIS A 72 -2.27 12.97 -3.48
CA HIS A 72 -2.03 13.66 -4.75
C HIS A 72 -3.36 14.11 -5.41
N ALA A 73 -4.31 13.19 -5.60
CA ALA A 73 -5.60 13.52 -6.20
C ALA A 73 -6.42 14.49 -5.35
N LEU A 74 -6.30 14.40 -4.02
CA LEU A 74 -6.89 15.36 -3.07
C LEU A 74 -6.29 16.76 -3.25
N SER A 75 -4.96 16.88 -3.36
CA SER A 75 -4.27 18.17 -3.51
C SER A 75 -4.61 18.86 -4.82
N VAL A 76 -4.88 18.11 -5.88
CA VAL A 76 -5.37 18.65 -7.16
C VAL A 76 -6.77 19.26 -7.00
N LYS A 77 -7.66 18.64 -6.21
CA LYS A 77 -9.01 19.14 -5.95
C LYS A 77 -9.05 20.31 -4.96
N LYS A 78 -8.22 20.27 -3.92
CA LYS A 78 -8.10 21.32 -2.90
C LYS A 78 -6.71 21.94 -2.99
N LYS A 79 -6.57 23.00 -3.79
CA LYS A 79 -5.28 23.64 -4.13
C LYS A 79 -4.41 24.05 -2.93
N ASN A 80 -5.02 24.43 -1.81
CA ASN A 80 -4.30 24.88 -0.62
C ASN A 80 -4.07 23.74 0.40
N LEU A 81 -4.40 22.48 0.05
CA LEU A 81 -4.35 21.39 1.00
C LEU A 81 -2.97 21.20 1.63
N ILE A 82 -1.91 21.26 0.82
CA ILE A 82 -0.53 21.09 1.28
C ILE A 82 -0.15 22.18 2.27
N GLU A 83 -0.52 23.43 1.98
CA GLU A 83 -0.27 24.56 2.87
C GLU A 83 -1.03 24.40 4.20
N GLU A 84 -2.33 24.09 4.14
CA GLU A 84 -3.15 23.86 5.33
C GLU A 84 -2.61 22.71 6.20
N LEU A 85 -2.18 21.59 5.57
CA LEU A 85 -1.56 20.47 6.28
C LEU A 85 -0.25 20.86 6.96
N SER A 86 0.59 21.64 6.27
CA SER A 86 1.87 22.09 6.80
C SER A 86 1.74 23.04 8.00
N GLN A 87 0.59 23.71 8.13
CA GLN A 87 0.26 24.63 9.23
C GLN A 87 -0.58 23.96 10.33
N HIS A 88 -1.06 22.74 10.11
CA HIS A 88 -1.93 22.08 11.09
C HIS A 88 -1.15 21.69 12.34
N LYS A 89 -1.71 21.98 13.52
CA LYS A 89 -1.05 21.79 14.83
C LYS A 89 -0.58 20.35 15.07
N TYR A 90 -1.35 19.37 14.61
CA TYR A 90 -1.00 17.96 14.78
C TYR A 90 -1.27 17.19 13.48
N HIS A 91 -0.33 17.28 12.56
CA HIS A 91 -0.35 16.56 11.29
C HIS A 91 0.58 15.35 11.35
N VAL A 92 0.05 14.18 10.98
CA VAL A 92 0.80 12.93 10.83
C VAL A 92 0.79 12.53 9.36
N ARG A 93 1.96 12.30 8.78
CA ARG A 93 2.09 11.77 7.42
C ARG A 93 2.32 10.26 7.48
N LEU A 94 1.47 9.49 6.82
CA LEU A 94 1.67 8.06 6.54
C LEU A 94 2.09 7.92 5.08
N GLU A 95 3.33 7.51 4.83
CA GLU A 95 3.85 7.35 3.49
C GLU A 95 3.68 5.92 3.02
N HIS A 96 3.05 5.72 1.86
CA HIS A 96 2.82 4.38 1.31
C HIS A 96 3.70 4.07 0.10
N ASP A 97 4.13 5.07 -0.65
CA ASP A 97 4.78 4.89 -1.92
C ASP A 97 6.15 5.59 -1.98
N SER A 98 7.13 4.97 -2.62
CA SER A 98 8.42 5.62 -2.92
C SER A 98 8.32 6.64 -4.07
N ASN A 99 7.26 6.60 -4.86
CA ASN A 99 7.02 7.45 -6.04
C ASN A 99 5.68 8.21 -5.91
N GLU A 100 5.61 9.16 -5.00
CA GLU A 100 4.46 10.03 -4.92
C GLU A 100 4.50 11.11 -6.03
N TYR A 101 3.34 11.44 -6.59
CA TYR A 101 3.20 12.43 -7.68
C TYR A 101 3.21 13.89 -7.20
N LEU A 102 3.49 14.15 -5.93
CA LEU A 102 3.66 15.49 -5.39
C LEU A 102 4.98 16.10 -5.88
N THR A 103 5.01 17.42 -6.02
CA THR A 103 6.24 18.14 -6.35
C THR A 103 7.27 18.02 -5.22
N GLN A 104 8.55 18.20 -5.53
CA GLN A 104 9.59 18.19 -4.50
C GLN A 104 9.36 19.27 -3.44
N GLU A 105 8.89 20.46 -3.85
CA GLU A 105 8.56 21.56 -2.93
C GLU A 105 7.44 21.16 -1.96
N ASP A 106 6.36 20.56 -2.48
CA ASP A 106 5.23 20.11 -1.66
C ASP A 106 5.64 19.03 -0.67
N ARG A 107 6.50 18.09 -1.09
CA ARG A 107 7.04 17.06 -0.20
C ARG A 107 7.88 17.65 0.93
N VAL A 108 8.82 18.54 0.60
CA VAL A 108 9.64 19.23 1.61
C VAL A 108 8.75 19.98 2.61
N LYS A 109 7.70 20.64 2.13
CA LYS A 109 6.76 21.36 2.97
C LYS A 109 5.99 20.42 3.90
N LEU A 110 5.47 19.30 3.38
CA LEU A 110 4.76 18.29 4.17
C LEU A 110 5.65 17.65 5.22
N PHE A 111 6.76 17.08 4.83
CA PHE A 111 7.65 16.34 5.73
C PHE A 111 8.32 17.24 6.77
N GLY A 112 8.76 18.44 6.36
CA GLY A 112 9.43 19.39 7.24
C GLY A 112 8.53 19.95 8.35
N ASN A 113 7.21 19.93 8.16
CA ASN A 113 6.24 20.54 9.08
C ASN A 113 5.31 19.54 9.79
N CYS A 114 5.21 18.29 9.32
CA CYS A 114 4.39 17.32 10.04
C CYS A 114 5.00 16.96 11.40
N GLN A 115 4.14 16.64 12.36
CA GLN A 115 4.56 16.28 13.72
C GLN A 115 5.17 14.88 13.76
N LYS A 116 4.77 14.02 12.83
CA LYS A 116 5.29 12.66 12.72
C LYS A 116 5.19 12.16 11.28
N THR A 117 6.23 11.49 10.81
CA THR A 117 6.21 10.75 9.54
C THR A 117 6.33 9.27 9.83
N ILE A 118 5.44 8.49 9.23
CA ILE A 118 5.40 7.04 9.34
C ILE A 118 5.84 6.45 8.00
N PHE A 119 6.87 5.62 8.03
CA PHE A 119 7.35 4.84 6.89
C PHE A 119 7.04 3.35 7.09
N LEU A 120 6.87 2.61 6.00
CA LEU A 120 6.45 1.20 6.04
C LEU A 120 7.61 0.22 6.23
N SER A 121 8.85 0.68 6.14
CA SER A 121 10.05 -0.12 6.38
C SER A 121 11.27 0.78 6.62
N ASP A 122 12.35 0.22 7.17
CA ASP A 122 13.63 0.93 7.30
C ASP A 122 14.19 1.32 5.92
N PHE A 123 14.05 0.42 4.91
CA PHE A 123 14.41 0.72 3.53
C PHE A 123 13.65 1.94 3.00
N HIS A 124 12.34 2.03 3.27
CA HIS A 124 11.50 3.14 2.85
C HIS A 124 11.96 4.47 3.46
N TYR A 125 12.27 4.47 4.76
CA TYR A 125 12.82 5.66 5.43
C TYR A 125 14.18 6.06 4.86
N GLU A 126 15.13 5.12 4.73
CA GLU A 126 16.47 5.41 4.19
C GLU A 126 16.42 5.89 2.74
N PHE A 127 15.49 5.36 1.93
CA PHE A 127 15.22 5.84 0.58
C PHE A 127 14.83 7.32 0.58
N PHE A 128 13.86 7.71 1.39
CA PHE A 128 13.44 9.12 1.49
C PHE A 128 14.53 10.02 2.09
N LYS A 129 15.23 9.55 3.11
CA LYS A 129 16.35 10.26 3.71
C LYS A 129 17.49 10.55 2.72
N HIS A 130 17.76 9.61 1.83
CA HIS A 130 18.73 9.79 0.76
C HIS A 130 18.37 10.96 -0.17
N TYR A 131 17.11 11.15 -0.51
CA TYR A 131 16.65 12.20 -1.43
C TYR A 131 16.37 13.54 -0.75
N TYR A 132 15.92 13.54 0.50
CA TYR A 132 15.44 14.73 1.20
C TYR A 132 16.31 15.15 2.40
N GLY A 133 17.32 14.37 2.76
CA GLY A 133 18.17 14.65 3.92
C GLY A 133 17.42 14.57 5.26
N ASP A 134 17.86 15.37 6.22
CA ASP A 134 17.36 15.34 7.60
C ASP A 134 16.16 16.28 7.83
N ILE A 135 15.22 16.36 6.87
CA ILE A 135 14.00 17.19 7.02
C ILE A 135 12.97 16.56 7.94
N PHE A 136 13.06 15.25 8.20
CA PHE A 136 12.10 14.50 8.99
C PHE A 136 12.34 14.69 10.48
N LYS A 137 11.31 15.18 11.22
CA LYS A 137 11.47 15.51 12.65
C LYS A 137 11.28 14.30 13.57
N ASN A 138 10.20 13.55 13.39
CA ASN A 138 9.81 12.43 14.24
C ASN A 138 9.44 11.25 13.37
N VAL A 139 10.40 10.44 13.02
CA VAL A 139 10.20 9.26 12.17
C VAL A 139 9.79 8.06 13.02
N VAL A 140 8.83 7.31 12.50
CA VAL A 140 8.45 6.00 13.01
C VAL A 140 8.35 5.03 11.83
N VAL A 141 8.94 3.85 11.98
CA VAL A 141 8.75 2.75 11.02
C VAL A 141 7.68 1.82 11.57
N ILE A 142 6.59 1.65 10.79
CA ILE A 142 5.49 0.75 11.12
C ILE A 142 5.18 -0.05 9.88
N TYR A 143 5.44 -1.35 9.90
CA TYR A 143 5.11 -2.23 8.79
C TYR A 143 3.60 -2.28 8.54
N ASP A 144 3.22 -2.46 7.28
CA ASP A 144 1.81 -2.60 6.90
C ASP A 144 1.13 -3.71 7.70
N PRO A 145 -0.07 -3.46 8.25
CA PRO A 145 -0.80 -4.47 9.00
C PRO A 145 -1.28 -5.60 8.09
N ILE A 146 -1.01 -6.83 8.48
CA ILE A 146 -1.52 -8.04 7.82
C ILE A 146 -2.33 -8.84 8.84
N ASN A 147 -3.49 -9.33 8.42
CA ASN A 147 -4.32 -10.18 9.27
C ASN A 147 -3.72 -11.60 9.36
N THR A 148 -3.00 -11.87 10.44
CA THR A 148 -2.33 -13.16 10.69
C THR A 148 -3.30 -14.30 11.02
N GLU A 149 -4.57 -14.01 11.31
CA GLU A 149 -5.58 -15.05 11.48
C GLU A 149 -6.02 -15.64 10.13
N ILE A 150 -5.95 -14.82 9.08
CA ILE A 150 -6.27 -15.21 7.69
C ILE A 150 -5.02 -15.73 6.99
N PHE A 151 -3.95 -14.93 6.97
CA PHE A 151 -2.69 -15.29 6.32
C PHE A 151 -1.80 -16.07 7.28
N LYS A 152 -1.92 -17.38 7.26
CA LYS A 152 -1.12 -18.32 8.06
C LYS A 152 -0.88 -19.61 7.29
N ASN A 153 0.20 -20.31 7.63
CA ASN A 153 0.52 -21.60 7.05
C ASN A 153 -0.45 -22.68 7.58
N HIS A 154 -1.18 -23.32 6.68
CA HIS A 154 -2.09 -24.42 7.00
C HIS A 154 -1.43 -25.79 6.96
N ASN A 155 -0.11 -25.86 6.65
CA ASN A 155 0.68 -27.09 6.52
C ASN A 155 0.09 -28.09 5.49
N ASN A 156 -0.60 -27.58 4.47
CA ASN A 156 -1.16 -28.41 3.39
C ASN A 156 -0.06 -28.87 2.43
N GLU A 157 -0.29 -29.97 1.75
CA GLU A 157 0.50 -30.35 0.58
C GLU A 157 0.34 -29.29 -0.51
N ARG A 158 1.45 -28.89 -1.15
CA ARG A 158 1.49 -27.77 -2.11
C ARG A 158 1.88 -28.25 -3.49
N GLU A 159 1.22 -27.69 -4.50
CA GLU A 159 1.59 -27.89 -5.89
C GLU A 159 2.94 -27.21 -6.19
N ASP A 160 3.79 -27.95 -6.92
CA ASP A 160 5.09 -27.42 -7.36
C ASP A 160 4.90 -26.50 -8.59
N LYS A 161 4.32 -25.33 -8.34
CA LYS A 161 4.08 -24.28 -9.31
C LYS A 161 4.61 -22.95 -8.78
N ILE A 162 4.90 -22.03 -9.70
CA ILE A 162 5.44 -20.69 -9.42
C ILE A 162 4.31 -19.68 -9.62
N LEU A 163 3.90 -19.03 -8.54
CA LEU A 163 2.82 -18.04 -8.52
C LEU A 163 3.36 -16.64 -8.78
N TYR A 164 2.72 -15.90 -9.66
CA TYR A 164 2.74 -14.43 -9.70
C TYR A 164 1.42 -13.91 -9.10
N SER A 165 1.51 -13.01 -8.13
CA SER A 165 0.35 -12.47 -7.42
C SER A 165 0.26 -10.95 -7.55
N GLY A 166 -0.90 -10.46 -8.00
CA GLY A 166 -1.23 -9.04 -8.04
C GLY A 166 -1.31 -8.43 -9.43
N TYR A 167 -1.10 -7.12 -9.52
CA TYR A 167 -1.20 -6.36 -10.76
C TYR A 167 0.00 -6.65 -11.69
N LEU A 168 -0.27 -7.25 -12.86
CA LEU A 168 0.76 -7.53 -13.85
C LEU A 168 1.14 -6.23 -14.58
N HIS A 169 2.09 -5.54 -14.02
CA HIS A 169 2.60 -4.27 -14.53
C HIS A 169 4.12 -4.36 -14.76
N PRO A 170 4.69 -3.68 -15.77
CA PRO A 170 6.13 -3.70 -16.00
C PRO A 170 6.96 -3.35 -14.77
N LEU A 171 6.56 -2.34 -14.00
CA LEU A 171 7.22 -1.96 -12.75
C LEU A 171 7.10 -3.02 -11.64
N LYS A 172 6.15 -3.93 -11.73
CA LYS A 172 5.97 -5.06 -10.80
C LYS A 172 6.62 -6.37 -11.31
N GLY A 173 7.46 -6.29 -12.35
CA GLY A 173 8.20 -7.44 -12.87
C GLY A 173 7.39 -8.36 -13.78
N ALA A 174 6.34 -7.86 -14.44
CA ALA A 174 5.51 -8.71 -15.31
C ALA A 174 6.29 -9.26 -16.50
N TYR A 175 7.15 -8.46 -17.14
CA TYR A 175 7.94 -8.94 -18.28
C TYR A 175 8.99 -9.96 -17.86
N GLU A 176 9.63 -9.76 -16.73
CA GLU A 176 10.59 -10.70 -16.12
C GLU A 176 9.92 -12.04 -15.79
N PHE A 177 8.67 -12.01 -15.34
CA PHE A 177 7.87 -13.22 -15.12
C PHE A 177 7.62 -14.00 -16.42
N PHE A 178 7.18 -13.32 -17.49
CA PHE A 178 6.96 -13.96 -18.78
C PHE A 178 8.25 -14.48 -19.41
N GLU A 179 9.33 -13.71 -19.34
CA GLU A 179 10.64 -14.15 -19.79
C GLU A 179 11.11 -15.40 -19.03
N PHE A 180 10.95 -15.41 -17.71
CA PHE A 180 11.29 -16.56 -16.89
C PHE A 180 10.41 -17.78 -17.23
N ALA A 181 9.12 -17.60 -17.50
CA ALA A 181 8.22 -18.68 -17.91
C ALA A 181 8.61 -19.25 -19.27
N LEU A 182 8.92 -18.40 -20.26
CA LEU A 182 9.35 -18.82 -21.60
C LEU A 182 10.68 -19.58 -21.59
N ASN A 183 11.61 -19.16 -20.75
CA ASN A 183 12.93 -19.80 -20.61
C ASN A 183 12.89 -21.10 -19.76
N ASN A 184 11.74 -21.41 -19.15
CA ASN A 184 11.55 -22.62 -18.34
C ASN A 184 10.27 -23.37 -18.74
N PRO A 185 10.20 -23.93 -19.96
CA PRO A 185 8.98 -24.54 -20.49
C PRO A 185 8.50 -25.77 -19.72
N ASP A 186 9.39 -26.46 -19.00
CA ASP A 186 9.08 -27.62 -18.19
C ASP A 186 8.46 -27.28 -16.83
N LYS A 187 8.58 -26.03 -16.39
CA LYS A 187 7.96 -25.57 -15.16
C LYS A 187 6.52 -25.09 -15.39
N LYS A 188 5.72 -25.13 -14.33
CA LYS A 188 4.34 -24.63 -14.33
C LYS A 188 4.25 -23.32 -13.58
N PHE A 189 3.59 -22.36 -14.20
CA PHE A 189 3.38 -21.03 -13.65
C PHE A 189 1.90 -20.77 -13.44
N VAL A 190 1.60 -19.91 -12.50
CA VAL A 190 0.22 -19.51 -12.17
C VAL A 190 0.18 -17.99 -11.98
N VAL A 191 -0.85 -17.35 -12.48
CA VAL A 191 -1.12 -15.93 -12.26
C VAL A 191 -2.42 -15.78 -11.50
N ALA A 192 -2.37 -15.10 -10.35
CA ALA A 192 -3.52 -14.61 -9.60
C ALA A 192 -3.48 -13.08 -9.62
N GLY A 193 -4.12 -12.47 -10.61
CA GLY A 193 -4.05 -11.03 -10.84
C GLY A 193 -4.65 -10.58 -12.16
N TRP A 194 -4.37 -9.33 -12.55
CA TRP A 194 -4.91 -8.75 -13.78
C TRP A 194 -3.85 -7.99 -14.57
N PRO A 195 -3.91 -8.01 -15.92
CA PRO A 195 -2.94 -7.36 -16.77
C PRO A 195 -3.13 -5.85 -16.81
N SER A 196 -2.02 -5.10 -16.86
CA SER A 196 -2.01 -3.64 -16.94
C SER A 196 -2.31 -3.09 -18.35
N ASN A 197 -2.10 -3.89 -19.38
CA ASN A 197 -2.26 -3.47 -20.77
C ASN A 197 -2.50 -4.68 -21.71
N LEU A 198 -2.81 -4.38 -22.98
CA LEU A 198 -3.12 -5.39 -24.00
C LEU A 198 -1.94 -6.32 -24.30
N THR A 199 -0.70 -5.83 -24.27
CA THR A 199 0.50 -6.64 -24.53
C THR A 199 0.67 -7.71 -23.46
N ILE A 200 0.57 -7.33 -22.19
CA ILE A 200 0.64 -8.27 -21.06
C ILE A 200 -0.53 -9.26 -21.10
N ASN A 201 -1.74 -8.79 -21.45
CA ASN A 201 -2.90 -9.67 -21.60
C ASN A 201 -2.69 -10.69 -22.74
N HIS A 202 -2.07 -10.28 -23.85
CA HIS A 202 -1.71 -11.17 -24.95
C HIS A 202 -0.69 -12.23 -24.51
N LEU A 203 0.39 -11.83 -23.82
CA LEU A 203 1.37 -12.77 -23.27
C LEU A 203 0.73 -13.78 -22.31
N LEU A 204 -0.16 -13.31 -21.43
CA LEU A 204 -0.88 -14.16 -20.49
C LEU A 204 -1.75 -15.22 -21.19
N SER A 205 -2.29 -14.94 -22.38
CA SER A 205 -3.11 -15.86 -23.16
C SER A 205 -2.32 -16.79 -24.08
N THR A 206 -1.06 -16.46 -24.41
CA THR A 206 -0.26 -17.17 -25.41
C THR A 206 0.84 -18.05 -24.83
N VAL A 207 1.35 -17.73 -23.63
CA VAL A 207 2.41 -18.52 -22.97
C VAL A 207 1.81 -19.79 -22.35
N LYS A 208 2.11 -20.94 -22.96
CA LYS A 208 1.38 -22.22 -22.73
C LYS A 208 1.55 -22.84 -21.33
N ASN A 209 2.63 -22.55 -20.64
CA ASN A 209 2.93 -23.10 -19.31
C ASN A 209 2.44 -22.19 -18.16
N ILE A 210 1.62 -21.18 -18.49
CA ILE A 210 0.98 -20.29 -17.51
C ILE A 210 -0.51 -20.62 -17.40
N GLU A 211 -0.95 -20.89 -16.17
CA GLU A 211 -2.36 -20.97 -15.77
C GLU A 211 -2.82 -19.59 -15.25
N ASN A 212 -3.85 -19.01 -15.86
CA ASN A 212 -4.41 -17.72 -15.43
C ASN A 212 -5.66 -17.94 -14.58
N LEU A 213 -5.58 -17.60 -13.29
CA LEU A 213 -6.72 -17.64 -12.36
C LEU A 213 -7.57 -16.36 -12.39
N GLY A 214 -7.06 -15.30 -13.05
CA GLY A 214 -7.70 -13.99 -13.02
C GLY A 214 -7.57 -13.29 -11.68
N LEU A 215 -8.44 -12.31 -11.47
CA LEU A 215 -8.51 -11.57 -10.21
C LEU A 215 -9.14 -12.45 -9.13
N ILE A 216 -8.41 -12.68 -8.05
CA ILE A 216 -8.87 -13.39 -6.87
C ILE A 216 -9.27 -12.37 -5.80
N ASP A 217 -10.41 -12.58 -5.16
CA ASP A 217 -10.81 -11.78 -4.01
C ASP A 217 -9.75 -11.88 -2.91
N TYR A 218 -9.43 -10.75 -2.31
CA TYR A 218 -8.38 -10.67 -1.30
C TYR A 218 -8.58 -11.68 -0.15
N ASP A 219 -9.81 -11.84 0.30
CA ASP A 219 -10.13 -12.75 1.40
C ASP A 219 -9.86 -14.23 1.05
N ASN A 220 -9.73 -14.55 -0.24
CA ASN A 220 -9.39 -15.87 -0.74
C ASN A 220 -7.90 -16.03 -1.10
N MET A 221 -7.10 -14.96 -1.07
CA MET A 221 -5.68 -15.03 -1.44
C MET A 221 -4.87 -15.96 -0.55
N HIS A 222 -5.22 -16.07 0.74
CA HIS A 222 -4.57 -17.02 1.65
C HIS A 222 -4.69 -18.49 1.18
N ILE A 223 -5.77 -18.85 0.48
CA ILE A 223 -5.97 -20.19 -0.10
C ILE A 223 -4.93 -20.41 -1.23
N ILE A 224 -4.75 -19.39 -2.07
CA ILE A 224 -3.79 -19.42 -3.19
C ILE A 224 -2.36 -19.53 -2.68
N TYR A 225 -1.97 -18.72 -1.68
CA TYR A 225 -0.66 -18.79 -1.06
C TYR A 225 -0.39 -20.13 -0.33
N ASN A 226 -1.41 -20.76 0.22
CA ASN A 226 -1.28 -22.11 0.81
C ASN A 226 -1.29 -23.24 -0.22
N LYS A 227 -1.69 -22.97 -1.47
CA LYS A 227 -1.81 -23.98 -2.52
C LYS A 227 -0.49 -24.22 -3.29
N TYR A 228 0.30 -23.17 -3.50
CA TYR A 228 1.50 -23.24 -4.34
C TYR A 228 2.79 -23.11 -3.52
N LYS A 229 3.93 -23.66 -4.04
CA LYS A 229 5.21 -23.69 -3.32
C LYS A 229 6.02 -22.41 -3.45
N HIS A 230 5.95 -21.73 -4.60
CA HIS A 230 6.90 -20.67 -4.96
C HIS A 230 6.16 -19.40 -5.37
N LEU A 231 6.63 -18.26 -4.87
CA LEU A 231 6.22 -16.93 -5.32
C LEU A 231 7.30 -16.35 -6.23
N PHE A 232 6.91 -15.85 -7.42
CA PHE A 232 7.76 -15.02 -8.25
C PHE A 232 7.58 -13.56 -7.86
N TYR A 233 8.68 -12.92 -7.49
CA TYR A 233 8.68 -11.50 -7.11
C TYR A 233 10.00 -10.83 -7.53
N VAL A 234 9.97 -10.04 -8.60
CA VAL A 234 11.13 -9.31 -9.15
C VAL A 234 10.65 -7.92 -9.60
N PRO A 235 10.40 -6.98 -8.68
CA PRO A 235 9.91 -5.66 -9.04
C PRO A 235 11.03 -4.79 -9.65
N ASN A 236 10.65 -3.91 -10.58
CA ASN A 236 11.48 -2.89 -11.20
C ASN A 236 11.28 -1.51 -10.56
N LEU A 237 10.80 -1.46 -9.35
CA LEU A 237 10.61 -0.25 -8.56
C LEU A 237 11.04 -0.46 -7.12
N ASN A 238 11.27 0.64 -6.41
CA ASN A 238 11.57 0.63 -4.99
C ASN A 238 10.26 0.40 -4.21
N GLU A 239 9.97 -0.85 -3.86
CA GLU A 239 8.81 -1.21 -3.05
C GLU A 239 9.05 -0.87 -1.58
N PRO A 240 8.28 0.02 -0.98
CA PRO A 240 8.40 0.34 0.45
C PRO A 240 8.10 -0.85 1.35
N PHE A 241 7.03 -1.58 1.01
CA PHE A 241 6.60 -2.82 1.66
C PHE A 241 5.73 -3.61 0.69
N CYS A 242 6.09 -4.83 0.38
CA CYS A 242 5.30 -5.67 -0.48
C CYS A 242 4.37 -6.59 0.33
N ARG A 243 3.09 -6.22 0.40
CA ARG A 243 2.06 -7.00 1.10
C ARG A 243 1.98 -8.43 0.58
N SER A 244 1.99 -8.62 -0.74
CA SER A 244 1.87 -9.96 -1.36
C SER A 244 3.00 -10.89 -0.93
N VAL A 245 4.23 -10.38 -0.80
CA VAL A 245 5.37 -11.16 -0.30
C VAL A 245 5.18 -11.51 1.18
N ALA A 246 4.82 -10.53 2.01
CA ALA A 246 4.64 -10.76 3.44
C ALA A 246 3.48 -11.74 3.72
N GLU A 247 2.37 -11.61 3.00
CA GLU A 247 1.21 -12.52 3.08
C GLU A 247 1.59 -13.95 2.62
N ALA A 248 2.35 -14.08 1.54
CA ALA A 248 2.82 -15.37 1.04
C ALA A 248 3.78 -16.06 2.04
N VAL A 249 4.72 -15.29 2.62
CA VAL A 249 5.64 -15.79 3.66
C VAL A 249 4.89 -16.24 4.91
N LEU A 250 3.89 -15.49 5.38
CA LEU A 250 3.03 -15.89 6.50
C LEU A 250 2.27 -17.19 6.20
N CYS A 251 1.88 -17.40 4.94
CA CYS A 251 1.28 -18.65 4.48
C CYS A 251 2.31 -19.78 4.29
N GLY A 252 3.63 -19.51 4.44
CA GLY A 252 4.72 -20.50 4.37
C GLY A 252 5.23 -20.79 2.93
N MET A 253 5.08 -19.84 1.99
CA MET A 253 5.72 -19.89 0.66
C MET A 253 7.20 -19.56 0.74
#